data_9e3a5702af7de738eb3c5000ea743b02
#
_entry.id   9e3a5702af7de738eb3c5000ea743b02
#
_cell.length_a   1.000
_cell.length_b   1.000
_cell.length_c   1.000
_cell.angle_alpha   90.00
_cell.angle_beta   90.00
_cell.angle_gamma   90.00
#
_symmetry.space_group_name_H-M   'P 1'
#
loop_
_entity.id
_entity.type
_entity.pdbx_description
1 polymer ?
#
loop_
_entity_poly.entity_id
_entity_poly.type
_entity_poly.pdbx_seq_one_letter_code
_entity_poly.pdbx_strand_id
1 'polypeptide(L)'
;ATAAERLNAVADLMKEPWPSGELPKLLLTPEGILTTDILRLKQADQEALIRFVDAAKGAPMLFNGFRRDEAGGWRNSSFFAEDGRLTVTDKRKLVPFGEFVPPGFRWFVDLLGIPLTDLTPGSMDQKNLVFGKNFRAGVLICYENIDGEVLRSFWKDPDGAPNLLLVTANLGWFHPMMIGQHLDMTRLLARASARPAASVNMGGFSAFVGPDGRVTALAKGSGKDVLTREVELRKGPETPFMRFGNAAALILAVLLALAAF
;
A
#
# COMPACT_ATOMS: atom_id res chain seq x y z
N ALA A 1 4.76 -5.34 19.48
CA ALA A 1 3.31 -5.49 19.61
C ALA A 1 2.84 -6.74 18.87
N THR A 2 1.94 -7.51 19.46
CA THR A 2 1.28 -8.67 18.84
C THR A 2 0.27 -8.20 17.78
N ALA A 3 -0.25 -9.13 16.94
CA ALA A 3 -1.32 -8.82 16.00
C ALA A 3 -2.58 -8.33 16.74
N ALA A 4 -2.98 -9.02 17.82
CA ALA A 4 -4.12 -8.61 18.64
C ALA A 4 -3.95 -7.21 19.25
N GLU A 5 -2.77 -6.85 19.74
CA GLU A 5 -2.50 -5.50 20.28
C GLU A 5 -2.64 -4.42 19.21
N ARG A 6 -2.14 -4.67 17.99
CA ARG A 6 -2.26 -3.72 16.87
C ARG A 6 -3.70 -3.55 16.42
N LEU A 7 -4.42 -4.65 16.22
CA LEU A 7 -5.84 -4.63 15.83
C LEU A 7 -6.68 -3.87 16.86
N ASN A 8 -6.51 -4.18 18.16
CA ASN A 8 -7.21 -3.48 19.23
C ASN A 8 -6.87 -1.99 19.26
N ALA A 9 -5.61 -1.62 19.07
CA ALA A 9 -5.19 -0.23 19.05
C ALA A 9 -5.87 0.57 17.93
N VAL A 10 -6.03 -0.03 16.74
CA VAL A 10 -6.73 0.60 15.62
C VAL A 10 -8.24 0.60 15.85
N ALA A 11 -8.81 -0.48 16.38
CA ALA A 11 -10.22 -0.53 16.75
C ALA A 11 -10.59 0.57 17.77
N ASP A 12 -9.70 0.85 18.73
CA ASP A 12 -9.91 1.93 19.71
C ASP A 12 -9.90 3.31 19.07
N LEU A 13 -9.05 3.55 18.06
CA LEU A 13 -9.07 4.79 17.29
C LEU A 13 -10.36 4.98 16.49
N MET A 14 -10.97 3.89 16.02
CA MET A 14 -12.24 3.94 15.28
C MET A 14 -13.46 4.20 16.16
N LYS A 15 -13.34 4.08 17.50
CA LYS A 15 -14.42 4.42 18.45
C LYS A 15 -14.61 5.91 18.63
N GLU A 16 -13.58 6.71 18.37
CA GLU A 16 -13.68 8.15 18.41
C GLU A 16 -14.68 8.67 17.36
N PRO A 17 -15.40 9.75 17.63
CA PRO A 17 -16.31 10.34 16.66
C PRO A 17 -15.55 10.71 15.36
N TRP A 18 -16.11 10.32 14.23
CA TRP A 18 -15.56 10.74 12.95
C TRP A 18 -15.64 12.24 12.81
N PRO A 19 -14.59 12.92 12.34
CA PRO A 19 -14.58 14.39 12.23
C PRO A 19 -15.73 14.97 11.39
N SER A 20 -16.25 14.21 10.42
CA SER A 20 -17.40 14.58 9.59
C SER A 20 -18.76 14.30 10.25
N GLY A 21 -18.79 13.56 11.36
CA GLY A 21 -20.03 13.02 11.93
C GLY A 21 -20.66 11.87 11.14
N GLU A 22 -20.12 11.54 9.97
CA GLU A 22 -20.58 10.47 9.09
C GLU A 22 -19.53 9.34 9.00
N LEU A 23 -19.97 8.12 8.68
CA LEU A 23 -19.05 7.02 8.42
C LEU A 23 -18.19 7.32 7.17
N PRO A 24 -16.89 7.03 7.23
CA PRO A 24 -16.03 7.20 6.07
C PRO A 24 -16.43 6.24 4.94
N LYS A 25 -16.26 6.69 3.71
CA LYS A 25 -16.50 5.85 2.52
C LYS A 25 -15.42 4.81 2.32
N LEU A 26 -14.28 4.95 2.96
CA LEU A 26 -13.17 4.02 2.98
C LEU A 26 -12.30 4.26 4.19
N LEU A 27 -12.01 3.20 4.93
CA LEU A 27 -11.01 3.14 6.00
C LEU A 27 -9.73 2.52 5.47
N LEU A 28 -8.60 3.13 5.78
CA LEU A 28 -7.27 2.60 5.46
C LEU A 28 -6.49 2.35 6.74
N THR A 29 -5.81 1.20 6.80
CA THR A 29 -4.87 0.90 7.88
C THR A 29 -3.47 0.66 7.33
N PRO A 30 -2.41 0.86 8.15
CA PRO A 30 -1.04 0.64 7.72
C PRO A 30 -0.74 -0.81 7.35
N GLU A 31 0.39 -1.01 6.67
CA GLU A 31 0.97 -2.33 6.47
C GLU A 31 1.34 -3.00 7.80
N GLY A 32 1.18 -4.32 7.85
CA GLY A 32 1.63 -5.14 8.98
C GLY A 32 0.72 -5.08 10.21
N ILE A 33 -0.54 -4.72 10.05
CA ILE A 33 -1.51 -4.75 11.14
C ILE A 33 -1.77 -6.19 11.61
N LEU A 34 -1.83 -7.12 10.64
CA LEU A 34 -1.89 -8.56 10.84
C LEU A 34 -0.55 -9.18 10.40
N THR A 35 0.22 -9.69 11.35
CA THR A 35 1.51 -10.37 11.07
C THR A 35 1.43 -11.88 11.06
N THR A 36 0.21 -12.41 11.01
CA THR A 36 -0.10 -13.85 11.00
C THR A 36 -0.98 -14.17 9.82
N ASP A 37 -1.05 -15.45 9.45
CA ASP A 37 -1.96 -15.91 8.39
C ASP A 37 -3.41 -15.66 8.80
N ILE A 38 -4.11 -14.82 8.03
CA ILE A 38 -5.52 -14.47 8.30
C ILE A 38 -6.45 -15.69 8.35
N LEU A 39 -6.09 -16.77 7.64
CA LEU A 39 -6.89 -17.99 7.60
C LEU A 39 -6.57 -18.95 8.75
N ARG A 40 -5.53 -18.65 9.58
CA ARG A 40 -5.04 -19.50 10.67
C ARG A 40 -4.76 -18.69 11.94
N LEU A 41 -5.63 -17.75 12.25
CA LEU A 41 -5.49 -16.91 13.44
C LEU A 41 -5.66 -17.73 14.72
N LYS A 42 -4.84 -17.41 15.72
CA LYS A 42 -5.07 -17.86 17.08
C LYS A 42 -6.33 -17.19 17.66
N GLN A 43 -6.94 -17.78 18.67
CA GLN A 43 -8.19 -17.27 19.24
C GLN A 43 -8.11 -15.78 19.61
N ALA A 44 -7.06 -15.35 20.30
CA ALA A 44 -6.90 -13.94 20.68
C ALA A 44 -6.82 -12.98 19.46
N ASP A 45 -6.19 -13.41 18.37
CA ASP A 45 -6.11 -12.62 17.13
C ASP A 45 -7.46 -12.61 16.38
N GLN A 46 -8.22 -13.72 16.43
CA GLN A 46 -9.59 -13.80 15.87
C GLN A 46 -10.53 -12.84 16.59
N GLU A 47 -10.55 -12.86 17.93
CA GLU A 47 -11.36 -11.95 18.73
C GLU A 47 -10.99 -10.49 18.50
N ALA A 48 -9.69 -10.19 18.35
CA ALA A 48 -9.22 -8.85 18.04
C ALA A 48 -9.63 -8.42 16.61
N LEU A 49 -9.59 -9.33 15.63
CA LEU A 49 -10.04 -9.05 14.25
C LEU A 49 -11.54 -8.78 14.21
N ILE A 50 -12.35 -9.55 14.94
CA ILE A 50 -13.79 -9.31 15.03
C ILE A 50 -14.05 -7.91 15.60
N ARG A 51 -13.43 -7.56 16.73
CA ARG A 51 -13.57 -6.21 17.33
C ARG A 51 -13.13 -5.09 16.37
N PHE A 52 -12.06 -5.31 15.61
CA PHE A 52 -11.57 -4.38 14.61
C PHE A 52 -12.58 -4.17 13.46
N VAL A 53 -13.16 -5.25 12.94
CA VAL A 53 -14.20 -5.19 11.91
C VAL A 53 -15.47 -4.53 12.42
N ASP A 54 -15.91 -4.88 13.63
CA ASP A 54 -17.09 -4.28 14.26
C ASP A 54 -16.92 -2.78 14.52
N ALA A 55 -15.70 -2.34 14.87
CA ALA A 55 -15.39 -0.93 15.10
C ALA A 55 -15.52 -0.08 13.82
N ALA A 56 -15.39 -0.69 12.65
CA ALA A 56 -15.62 -0.02 11.36
C ALA A 56 -17.10 0.28 11.08
N LYS A 57 -18.02 -0.31 11.85
CA LYS A 57 -19.48 -0.06 11.74
C LYS A 57 -20.03 -0.24 10.32
N GLY A 58 -19.47 -1.18 9.56
CA GLY A 58 -19.86 -1.44 8.17
C GLY A 58 -19.20 -0.54 7.13
N ALA A 59 -18.33 0.38 7.50
CA ALA A 59 -17.55 1.13 6.51
C ALA A 59 -16.60 0.21 5.73
N PRO A 60 -16.49 0.36 4.40
CA PRO A 60 -15.50 -0.34 3.62
C PRO A 60 -14.10 -0.11 4.15
N MET A 61 -13.27 -1.16 4.24
CA MET A 61 -11.94 -1.03 4.81
C MET A 61 -10.87 -1.76 4.01
N LEU A 62 -9.68 -1.16 3.93
CA LEU A 62 -8.46 -1.79 3.46
C LEU A 62 -7.51 -1.97 4.64
N PHE A 63 -7.13 -3.21 4.91
CA PHE A 63 -6.14 -3.56 5.91
C PHE A 63 -5.11 -4.52 5.34
N ASN A 64 -3.94 -4.62 5.96
CA ASN A 64 -2.85 -5.45 5.46
C ASN A 64 -2.50 -6.57 6.43
N GLY A 65 -2.08 -7.69 5.86
CA GLY A 65 -1.64 -8.87 6.59
C GLY A 65 -0.95 -9.88 5.71
N PHE A 66 -0.62 -11.03 6.30
CA PHE A 66 -0.05 -12.16 5.58
C PHE A 66 -1.10 -13.22 5.30
N ARG A 67 -0.90 -13.96 4.22
CA ARG A 67 -1.67 -15.16 3.90
C ARG A 67 -0.79 -16.20 3.24
N ARG A 68 -1.24 -17.44 3.25
CA ARG A 68 -0.67 -18.47 2.38
C ARG A 68 -1.46 -18.56 1.09
N ASP A 69 -0.76 -18.74 -0.02
CA ASP A 69 -1.38 -19.10 -1.29
C ASP A 69 -1.67 -20.61 -1.36
N GLU A 70 -2.28 -21.05 -2.45
CA GLU A 70 -2.64 -22.46 -2.66
C GLU A 70 -1.42 -23.38 -2.70
N ALA A 71 -0.26 -22.89 -3.13
CA ALA A 71 1.01 -23.61 -3.15
C ALA A 71 1.72 -23.61 -1.78
N GLY A 72 1.16 -22.92 -0.78
CA GLY A 72 1.71 -22.82 0.56
C GLY A 72 2.73 -21.70 0.75
N GLY A 73 2.98 -20.89 -0.28
CA GLY A 73 3.86 -19.71 -0.23
C GLY A 73 3.27 -18.58 0.59
N TRP A 74 4.11 -17.88 1.35
CA TRP A 74 3.69 -16.70 2.11
C TRP A 74 3.60 -15.47 1.22
N ARG A 75 2.52 -14.71 1.35
CA ARG A 75 2.30 -13.45 0.65
C ARG A 75 2.02 -12.32 1.62
N ASN A 76 2.55 -11.15 1.34
CA ASN A 76 2.16 -9.88 1.93
C ASN A 76 0.97 -9.35 1.13
N SER A 77 -0.17 -9.14 1.78
CA SER A 77 -1.43 -8.87 1.08
C SER A 77 -2.22 -7.77 1.74
N SER A 78 -2.89 -6.96 0.93
CA SER A 78 -3.94 -6.06 1.37
C SER A 78 -5.30 -6.73 1.17
N PHE A 79 -6.12 -6.66 2.19
CA PHE A 79 -7.47 -7.22 2.25
C PHE A 79 -8.46 -6.07 2.25
N PHE A 80 -9.36 -6.08 1.29
CA PHE A 80 -10.44 -5.12 1.23
C PHE A 80 -11.76 -5.79 1.60
N ALA A 81 -12.38 -5.29 2.67
CA ALA A 81 -13.67 -5.77 3.18
C ALA A 81 -14.76 -4.75 2.87
N GLU A 82 -15.82 -5.18 2.18
CA GLU A 82 -17.01 -4.41 1.85
C GLU A 82 -18.21 -5.36 1.77
N ASP A 83 -19.30 -5.04 2.44
CA ASP A 83 -20.57 -5.77 2.39
C ASP A 83 -20.42 -7.30 2.57
N GLY A 84 -19.59 -7.72 3.51
CA GLY A 84 -19.32 -9.14 3.80
C GLY A 84 -18.48 -9.85 2.74
N ARG A 85 -17.93 -9.13 1.76
CA ARG A 85 -17.00 -9.64 0.74
C ARG A 85 -15.57 -9.25 1.10
N LEU A 86 -14.63 -10.13 0.76
CA LEU A 86 -13.20 -9.88 0.93
C LEU A 86 -12.49 -9.98 -0.43
N THR A 87 -11.89 -8.88 -0.86
CA THR A 87 -11.03 -8.84 -2.05
C THR A 87 -9.57 -8.76 -1.59
N VAL A 88 -8.69 -9.50 -2.26
CA VAL A 88 -7.28 -9.57 -1.88
C VAL A 88 -6.41 -9.01 -3.00
N THR A 89 -5.43 -8.20 -2.63
CA THR A 89 -4.37 -7.71 -3.51
C THR A 89 -3.02 -8.07 -2.89
N ASP A 90 -2.22 -8.86 -3.60
CA ASP A 90 -0.90 -9.28 -3.14
C ASP A 90 0.17 -8.26 -3.52
N LYS A 91 1.16 -8.07 -2.67
CA LYS A 91 2.35 -7.27 -2.96
C LYS A 91 3.09 -7.85 -4.16
N ARG A 92 3.26 -7.03 -5.19
CA ARG A 92 3.88 -7.40 -6.48
C ARG A 92 5.39 -7.34 -6.43
N LYS A 93 5.92 -6.30 -5.76
CA LYS A 93 7.35 -6.03 -5.64
C LYS A 93 7.82 -6.21 -4.22
N LEU A 94 8.62 -7.23 -3.99
CA LEU A 94 9.17 -7.56 -2.68
C LEU A 94 10.48 -6.80 -2.41
N VAL A 95 10.76 -6.56 -1.13
CA VAL A 95 11.99 -5.92 -0.67
C VAL A 95 13.13 -6.94 -0.71
N PRO A 96 14.19 -6.70 -1.51
CA PRO A 96 15.37 -7.56 -1.48
C PRO A 96 15.98 -7.60 -0.08
N PHE A 97 16.40 -8.78 0.37
CA PHE A 97 16.96 -9.06 1.70
C PHE A 97 16.04 -8.73 2.89
N GLY A 98 14.81 -8.28 2.64
CA GLY A 98 13.80 -8.05 3.67
C GLY A 98 12.63 -9.03 3.56
N GLU A 99 12.16 -9.27 2.34
CA GLU A 99 11.02 -10.13 2.06
C GLU A 99 11.39 -11.33 1.18
N PHE A 100 12.55 -11.31 0.53
CA PHE A 100 13.11 -12.46 -0.19
C PHE A 100 14.62 -12.34 -0.30
N VAL A 101 15.29 -13.46 -0.52
CA VAL A 101 16.72 -13.51 -0.80
C VAL A 101 16.93 -13.52 -2.31
N PRO A 102 17.64 -12.53 -2.90
CA PRO A 102 17.94 -12.55 -4.33
C PRO A 102 18.67 -13.83 -4.75
N PRO A 103 18.43 -14.31 -5.98
CA PRO A 103 19.15 -15.49 -6.50
C PRO A 103 20.67 -15.33 -6.37
N GLY A 104 21.34 -16.40 -5.92
CA GLY A 104 22.80 -16.42 -5.72
C GLY A 104 23.28 -15.89 -4.37
N PHE A 105 22.42 -15.30 -3.53
CA PHE A 105 22.80 -14.74 -2.22
C PHE A 105 22.35 -15.59 -1.02
N ARG A 106 21.70 -16.73 -1.21
CA ARG A 106 21.22 -17.58 -0.12
C ARG A 106 22.35 -18.00 0.83
N TRP A 107 23.48 -18.43 0.30
CA TRP A 107 24.65 -18.82 1.07
C TRP A 107 25.16 -17.71 2.03
N PHE A 108 25.07 -16.45 1.58
CA PHE A 108 25.49 -15.29 2.39
C PHE A 108 24.54 -15.03 3.55
N VAL A 109 23.24 -15.12 3.32
CA VAL A 109 22.22 -14.98 4.35
C VAL A 109 22.30 -16.09 5.37
N ASP A 110 22.51 -17.33 4.92
CA ASP A 110 22.68 -18.50 5.78
C ASP A 110 23.96 -18.40 6.62
N LEU A 111 25.05 -17.90 6.04
CA LEU A 111 26.30 -17.65 6.75
C LEU A 111 26.13 -16.63 7.90
N LEU A 112 25.31 -15.61 7.68
CA LEU A 112 25.01 -14.59 8.68
C LEU A 112 23.97 -15.04 9.72
N GLY A 113 23.36 -16.21 9.56
CA GLY A 113 22.30 -16.72 10.45
C GLY A 113 21.04 -15.86 10.49
N ILE A 114 20.76 -15.11 9.42
CA ILE A 114 19.58 -14.23 9.35
C ILE A 114 18.35 -15.08 9.00
N PRO A 115 17.33 -15.16 9.88
CA PRO A 115 16.13 -15.97 9.63
C PRO A 115 15.20 -15.22 8.66
N LEU A 116 15.51 -15.23 7.36
CA LEU A 116 14.64 -14.68 6.33
C LEU A 116 13.70 -15.74 5.78
N THR A 117 12.42 -15.45 5.80
CA THR A 117 11.38 -16.23 5.10
C THR A 117 11.14 -15.58 3.75
N ASP A 118 11.32 -16.34 2.67
CA ASP A 118 11.01 -15.84 1.34
C ASP A 118 9.50 -15.73 1.17
N LEU A 119 9.04 -14.52 0.87
CA LEU A 119 7.69 -14.28 0.43
C LEU A 119 7.56 -14.58 -1.08
N THR A 120 6.35 -14.87 -1.49
CA THR A 120 5.98 -15.05 -2.89
C THR A 120 5.36 -13.76 -3.42
N PRO A 121 5.88 -13.16 -4.51
CA PRO A 121 5.31 -11.95 -5.07
C PRO A 121 3.94 -12.20 -5.72
N GLY A 122 3.07 -11.20 -5.67
CA GLY A 122 1.83 -11.17 -6.44
C GLY A 122 2.08 -10.98 -7.94
N SER A 123 1.08 -11.33 -8.78
CA SER A 123 1.14 -11.04 -10.21
C SER A 123 1.12 -9.53 -10.47
N MET A 124 1.81 -9.10 -11.52
CA MET A 124 1.71 -7.71 -12.01
C MET A 124 0.35 -7.41 -12.63
N ASP A 125 -0.39 -8.42 -13.09
CA ASP A 125 -1.67 -8.30 -13.79
C ASP A 125 -2.89 -8.39 -12.85
N GLN A 126 -2.69 -8.13 -11.54
CA GLN A 126 -3.79 -8.06 -10.59
C GLN A 126 -4.71 -6.89 -10.94
N LYS A 127 -6.02 -7.11 -10.83
CA LYS A 127 -7.03 -6.07 -11.03
C LYS A 127 -6.92 -4.95 -10.00
N ASN A 128 -7.32 -3.77 -10.42
CA ASN A 128 -7.52 -2.65 -9.52
C ASN A 128 -8.65 -2.94 -8.53
N LEU A 129 -8.53 -2.41 -7.33
CA LEU A 129 -9.59 -2.49 -6.35
C LEU A 129 -10.78 -1.65 -6.79
N VAL A 130 -11.97 -2.26 -6.85
CA VAL A 130 -13.23 -1.58 -7.18
C VAL A 130 -14.13 -1.63 -5.95
N PHE A 131 -14.66 -0.48 -5.54
CA PHE A 131 -15.62 -0.38 -4.44
C PHE A 131 -16.61 0.75 -4.67
N GLY A 132 -17.83 0.59 -4.13
CA GLY A 132 -18.92 1.50 -4.43
C GLY A 132 -19.17 1.64 -5.95
N LYS A 133 -19.84 2.72 -6.35
CA LYS A 133 -20.24 2.89 -7.77
C LYS A 133 -19.13 3.45 -8.68
N ASN A 134 -18.17 4.21 -8.12
CA ASN A 134 -17.24 5.02 -8.91
C ASN A 134 -15.79 4.92 -8.48
N PHE A 135 -15.49 4.15 -7.46
CA PHE A 135 -14.13 4.04 -6.93
C PHE A 135 -13.38 2.92 -7.65
N ARG A 136 -12.20 3.26 -8.12
CA ARG A 136 -11.23 2.31 -8.64
C ARG A 136 -9.85 2.72 -8.12
N ALA A 137 -9.22 1.85 -7.35
CA ALA A 137 -7.98 2.18 -6.69
C ALA A 137 -6.84 1.25 -7.07
N GLY A 138 -5.67 1.84 -7.32
CA GLY A 138 -4.41 1.12 -7.37
C GLY A 138 -3.84 1.02 -5.94
N VAL A 139 -3.60 -0.20 -5.47
CA VAL A 139 -3.06 -0.45 -4.14
C VAL A 139 -1.57 -0.70 -4.21
N LEU A 140 -0.78 0.12 -3.50
CA LEU A 140 0.67 0.04 -3.38
C LEU A 140 1.03 -0.35 -1.95
N ILE A 141 1.80 -1.41 -1.78
CA ILE A 141 2.22 -1.91 -0.48
C ILE A 141 3.70 -1.59 -0.27
N CYS A 142 4.00 -0.67 0.64
CA CYS A 142 5.32 -0.30 1.13
C CYS A 142 6.33 0.02 0.01
N TYR A 143 7.27 -0.87 -0.26
CA TYR A 143 8.33 -0.72 -1.25
C TYR A 143 7.82 -0.48 -2.68
N GLU A 144 6.59 -0.88 -3.00
CA GLU A 144 5.98 -0.61 -4.30
C GLU A 144 5.81 0.89 -4.58
N ASN A 145 5.81 1.71 -3.53
CA ASN A 145 5.69 3.17 -3.64
C ASN A 145 6.88 3.85 -4.36
N ILE A 146 7.97 3.11 -4.63
CA ILE A 146 9.10 3.60 -5.41
C ILE A 146 9.11 3.07 -6.85
N ASP A 147 8.21 2.15 -7.19
CA ASP A 147 8.28 1.40 -8.44
C ASP A 147 7.25 1.92 -9.47
N GLY A 148 7.78 2.62 -10.49
CA GLY A 148 6.97 3.15 -11.58
C GLY A 148 6.34 2.07 -12.45
N GLU A 149 6.90 0.85 -12.53
CA GLU A 149 6.32 -0.23 -13.31
C GLU A 149 5.13 -0.87 -12.56
N VAL A 150 5.21 -0.98 -11.23
CA VAL A 150 4.03 -1.35 -10.42
C VAL A 150 2.93 -0.32 -10.60
N LEU A 151 3.24 0.97 -10.53
CA LEU A 151 2.26 2.02 -10.78
C LEU A 151 1.63 1.87 -12.17
N ARG A 152 2.44 1.67 -13.22
CA ARG A 152 1.96 1.50 -14.60
C ARG A 152 1.13 0.25 -14.81
N SER A 153 1.36 -0.81 -14.04
CA SER A 153 0.58 -2.05 -14.15
C SER A 153 -0.91 -1.82 -13.89
N PHE A 154 -1.27 -0.86 -13.04
CA PHE A 154 -2.68 -0.52 -12.76
C PHE A 154 -3.44 -0.01 -13.99
N TRP A 155 -2.76 0.56 -14.98
CA TRP A 155 -3.37 1.04 -16.24
C TRP A 155 -3.56 -0.07 -17.27
N LYS A 156 -2.98 -1.25 -17.03
CA LYS A 156 -3.19 -2.44 -17.87
C LYS A 156 -4.46 -3.22 -17.51
N ASP A 157 -5.14 -2.83 -16.40
CA ASP A 157 -6.39 -3.45 -16.01
C ASP A 157 -7.46 -3.20 -17.08
N PRO A 158 -8.04 -4.26 -17.68
CA PRO A 158 -9.05 -4.13 -18.73
C PRO A 158 -10.33 -3.45 -18.25
N ASP A 159 -10.60 -3.48 -16.94
CA ASP A 159 -11.76 -2.84 -16.33
C ASP A 159 -11.53 -1.33 -16.15
N GLY A 160 -10.32 -0.84 -16.42
CA GLY A 160 -9.94 0.57 -16.49
C GLY A 160 -8.96 1.03 -15.42
N ALA A 161 -8.35 2.18 -15.69
CA ALA A 161 -7.34 2.81 -14.84
C ALA A 161 -7.90 3.28 -13.49
N PRO A 162 -7.06 3.34 -12.44
CA PRO A 162 -7.47 3.85 -11.14
C PRO A 162 -7.76 5.35 -11.17
N ASN A 163 -8.65 5.79 -10.30
CA ASN A 163 -8.93 7.19 -10.03
C ASN A 163 -8.43 7.66 -8.65
N LEU A 164 -7.83 6.74 -7.91
CA LEU A 164 -7.23 6.95 -6.59
C LEU A 164 -6.06 5.97 -6.43
N LEU A 165 -4.99 6.39 -5.76
CA LEU A 165 -3.91 5.52 -5.28
C LEU A 165 -4.06 5.33 -3.76
N LEU A 166 -3.92 4.08 -3.30
CA LEU A 166 -3.90 3.73 -1.90
C LEU A 166 -2.51 3.19 -1.56
N VAL A 167 -1.82 3.85 -0.64
CA VAL A 167 -0.46 3.49 -0.23
C VAL A 167 -0.49 3.08 1.23
N THR A 168 -0.07 1.85 1.52
CA THR A 168 0.02 1.33 2.88
C THR A 168 1.46 0.92 3.16
N ALA A 169 2.06 1.37 4.27
CA ALA A 169 3.42 0.98 4.60
C ALA A 169 3.65 0.85 6.11
N ASN A 170 4.72 0.09 6.44
CA ASN A 170 5.29 0.05 7.76
C ASN A 170 6.75 0.52 7.68
N LEU A 171 6.99 1.75 8.10
CA LEU A 171 8.31 2.39 8.06
C LEU A 171 9.09 2.26 9.37
N GLY A 172 8.53 1.58 10.36
CA GLY A 172 9.17 1.37 11.67
C GLY A 172 10.48 0.55 11.62
N TRP A 173 10.78 -0.08 10.49
CA TRP A 173 11.99 -0.85 10.22
C TRP A 173 13.14 -0.01 9.66
N PHE A 174 12.84 1.18 9.19
CA PHE A 174 13.78 1.99 8.42
C PHE A 174 14.34 3.14 9.23
N HIS A 175 15.49 3.66 8.76
CA HIS A 175 16.07 4.86 9.30
C HIS A 175 15.10 6.06 9.17
N PRO A 176 15.03 7.00 10.13
CA PRO A 176 14.11 8.15 10.08
C PRO A 176 14.15 8.97 8.79
N MET A 177 15.27 9.01 8.08
CA MET A 177 15.38 9.65 6.77
C MET A 177 14.39 9.07 5.74
N MET A 178 14.10 7.78 5.78
CA MET A 178 13.16 7.12 4.87
C MET A 178 11.72 7.62 5.03
N ILE A 179 11.37 8.18 6.19
CA ILE A 179 10.00 8.65 6.46
C ILE A 179 9.64 9.79 5.50
N GLY A 180 10.53 10.79 5.39
CA GLY A 180 10.33 11.89 4.44
C GLY A 180 10.41 11.44 3.00
N GLN A 181 11.39 10.60 2.66
CA GLN A 181 11.57 10.06 1.31
C GLN A 181 10.35 9.25 0.85
N HIS A 182 9.76 8.44 1.72
CA HIS A 182 8.57 7.67 1.39
C HIS A 182 7.37 8.58 1.05
N LEU A 183 7.20 9.67 1.77
CA LEU A 183 6.19 10.67 1.45
C LEU A 183 6.48 11.34 0.08
N ASP A 184 7.73 11.70 -0.18
CA ASP A 184 8.11 12.30 -1.46
C ASP A 184 7.91 11.33 -2.64
N MET A 185 8.16 10.04 -2.45
CA MET A 185 7.84 9.00 -3.43
C MET A 185 6.34 8.95 -3.72
N THR A 186 5.48 8.98 -2.69
CA THR A 186 4.02 9.07 -2.86
C THR A 186 3.63 10.30 -3.67
N ARG A 187 4.24 11.46 -3.39
CA ARG A 187 4.00 12.72 -4.12
C ARG A 187 4.40 12.61 -5.60
N LEU A 188 5.54 11.97 -5.87
CA LEU A 188 6.00 11.72 -7.24
C LEU A 188 5.06 10.80 -8.00
N LEU A 189 4.60 9.70 -7.40
CA LEU A 189 3.68 8.77 -8.05
C LEU A 189 2.31 9.41 -8.29
N ALA A 190 1.79 10.18 -7.33
CA ALA A 190 0.54 10.92 -7.50
C ALA A 190 0.62 11.89 -8.70
N ARG A 191 1.72 12.64 -8.80
CA ARG A 191 1.97 13.55 -9.92
C ARG A 191 2.21 12.82 -11.24
N ALA A 192 3.02 11.75 -11.23
CA ALA A 192 3.34 10.97 -12.42
C ALA A 192 2.10 10.33 -13.05
N SER A 193 1.14 9.93 -12.23
CA SER A 193 -0.14 9.35 -12.67
C SER A 193 -1.26 10.37 -12.86
N ALA A 194 -1.09 11.60 -12.37
CA ALA A 194 -2.13 12.61 -12.20
C ALA A 194 -3.36 12.05 -11.44
N ARG A 195 -3.11 11.26 -10.40
CA ARG A 195 -4.13 10.70 -9.51
C ARG A 195 -3.87 11.11 -8.07
N PRO A 196 -4.91 11.43 -7.29
CA PRO A 196 -4.74 11.64 -5.85
C PRO A 196 -4.27 10.36 -5.19
N ALA A 197 -3.60 10.50 -4.04
CA ALA A 197 -3.17 9.38 -3.23
C ALA A 197 -3.59 9.56 -1.78
N ALA A 198 -4.03 8.47 -1.13
CA ALA A 198 -4.17 8.35 0.30
C ALA A 198 -3.10 7.39 0.81
N SER A 199 -2.20 7.89 1.65
CA SER A 199 -1.08 7.13 2.21
C SER A 199 -1.26 6.99 3.72
N VAL A 200 -1.20 5.75 4.20
CA VAL A 200 -1.26 5.42 5.63
C VAL A 200 -0.04 4.61 6.03
N ASN A 201 0.66 5.07 7.07
CA ASN A 201 1.96 4.52 7.45
C ASN A 201 2.03 4.23 8.95
N MET A 202 2.58 3.08 9.30
CA MET A 202 3.04 2.80 10.65
C MET A 202 4.48 3.31 10.79
N GLY A 203 4.74 4.14 11.81
CA GLY A 203 6.08 4.71 12.03
C GLY A 203 6.51 5.74 10.98
N GLY A 204 5.55 6.32 10.23
CA GLY A 204 5.82 7.31 9.19
C GLY A 204 4.72 8.34 9.06
N PHE A 205 4.83 9.23 8.06
CA PHE A 205 3.82 10.24 7.77
C PHE A 205 2.66 9.62 7.00
N SER A 206 1.45 9.66 7.60
CA SER A 206 0.21 9.41 6.84
C SER A 206 -0.26 10.72 6.21
N ALA A 207 -0.68 10.68 4.95
CA ALA A 207 -0.99 11.90 4.20
C ALA A 207 -2.03 11.67 3.11
N PHE A 208 -2.74 12.73 2.76
CA PHE A 208 -3.44 12.84 1.49
C PHE A 208 -2.63 13.72 0.53
N VAL A 209 -2.50 13.27 -0.71
CA VAL A 209 -1.70 13.91 -1.74
C VAL A 209 -2.59 14.18 -2.96
N GLY A 210 -2.56 15.39 -3.46
CA GLY A 210 -3.28 15.78 -4.67
C GLY A 210 -2.65 15.21 -5.93
N PRO A 211 -3.37 15.21 -7.06
CA PRO A 211 -2.88 14.72 -8.34
C PRO A 211 -1.73 15.55 -8.93
N ASP A 212 -1.44 16.69 -8.35
CA ASP A 212 -0.29 17.56 -8.65
C ASP A 212 0.94 17.27 -7.76
N GLY A 213 0.83 16.29 -6.84
CA GLY A 213 1.87 15.91 -5.90
C GLY A 213 1.95 16.79 -4.64
N ARG A 214 0.99 17.71 -4.43
CA ARG A 214 0.94 18.52 -3.21
C ARG A 214 0.30 17.74 -2.07
N VAL A 215 0.88 17.81 -0.89
CA VAL A 215 0.28 17.28 0.33
C VAL A 215 -0.90 18.15 0.72
N THR A 216 -2.10 17.59 0.77
CA THR A 216 -3.34 18.29 1.09
C THR A 216 -3.76 18.09 2.54
N ALA A 217 -3.29 17.03 3.18
CA ALA A 217 -3.39 16.81 4.62
C ALA A 217 -2.26 15.88 5.07
N LEU A 218 -1.75 16.11 6.28
CA LEU A 218 -0.64 15.37 6.88
C LEU A 218 -0.97 15.06 8.35
N ALA A 219 -0.84 13.79 8.75
CA ALA A 219 -0.88 13.41 10.15
C ALA A 219 0.42 13.83 10.85
N LYS A 220 0.30 14.20 12.13
CA LYS A 220 1.44 14.75 12.89
C LYS A 220 2.61 13.77 13.12
N GLY A 221 2.43 12.48 12.81
CA GLY A 221 3.52 11.50 12.76
C GLY A 221 4.05 11.00 14.10
N SER A 222 3.59 11.53 15.21
CA SER A 222 4.03 11.14 16.54
C SER A 222 2.87 10.52 17.36
N GLY A 223 2.57 9.25 17.09
CA GLY A 223 1.58 8.54 17.89
C GLY A 223 0.45 7.92 17.08
N LYS A 224 -0.64 7.61 17.76
CA LYS A 224 -1.87 7.10 17.15
C LYS A 224 -2.70 8.28 16.66
N ASP A 225 -2.94 8.36 15.34
CA ASP A 225 -3.66 9.47 14.75
C ASP A 225 -4.67 8.98 13.69
N VAL A 226 -5.77 9.70 13.53
CA VAL A 226 -6.78 9.48 12.51
C VAL A 226 -6.84 10.69 11.62
N LEU A 227 -6.54 10.51 10.34
CA LEU A 227 -6.59 11.57 9.35
C LEU A 227 -7.80 11.34 8.43
N THR A 228 -8.72 12.30 8.39
CA THR A 228 -9.91 12.25 7.54
C THR A 228 -9.89 13.38 6.52
N ARG A 229 -10.19 13.06 5.27
CA ARG A 229 -10.24 14.03 4.18
C ARG A 229 -11.22 13.59 3.09
N GLU A 230 -11.92 14.54 2.50
CA GLU A 230 -12.57 14.33 1.22
C GLU A 230 -11.52 14.36 0.10
N VAL A 231 -11.61 13.38 -0.79
CA VAL A 231 -10.70 13.25 -1.93
C VAL A 231 -11.51 13.31 -3.22
N GLU A 232 -11.18 14.27 -4.07
CA GLU A 232 -11.74 14.34 -5.42
C GLU A 232 -11.14 13.23 -6.28
N LEU A 233 -11.97 12.27 -6.69
CA LEU A 233 -11.56 11.19 -7.58
C LEU A 233 -11.31 11.72 -8.98
N ARG A 234 -10.14 11.43 -9.53
CA ARG A 234 -9.77 11.97 -10.83
C ARG A 234 -9.79 10.92 -11.93
N LYS A 235 -10.66 11.16 -12.91
CA LYS A 235 -10.64 10.49 -14.22
C LYS A 235 -9.95 11.45 -15.21
N GLY A 236 -9.19 10.94 -16.13
CA GLY A 236 -8.53 11.78 -17.12
C GLY A 236 -7.54 10.98 -17.97
N PRO A 237 -6.99 11.60 -19.02
CA PRO A 237 -6.05 10.95 -19.91
C PRO A 237 -4.81 10.47 -19.16
N GLU A 238 -4.15 9.48 -19.72
CA GLU A 238 -2.85 9.03 -19.25
C GLU A 238 -1.82 10.13 -19.38
N THR A 239 -0.98 10.26 -18.35
CA THR A 239 0.18 11.13 -18.46
C THR A 239 1.22 10.52 -19.41
N PRO A 240 2.17 11.31 -19.92
CA PRO A 240 3.26 10.77 -20.73
C PRO A 240 4.03 9.65 -20.04
N PHE A 241 4.25 9.77 -18.72
CA PHE A 241 4.90 8.72 -17.94
C PHE A 241 4.07 7.43 -17.91
N MET A 242 2.77 7.52 -17.67
CA MET A 242 1.92 6.33 -17.66
C MET A 242 1.89 5.62 -19.01
N ARG A 243 1.91 6.39 -20.09
CA ARG A 243 1.90 5.88 -21.46
C ARG A 243 3.23 5.29 -21.88
N PHE A 244 4.33 5.99 -21.64
CA PHE A 244 5.66 5.68 -22.21
C PHE A 244 6.65 5.16 -21.16
N GLY A 245 6.36 5.30 -19.86
CA GLY A 245 7.28 4.93 -18.77
C GLY A 245 8.59 5.71 -18.88
N ASN A 246 9.69 5.02 -18.71
CA ASN A 246 11.04 5.58 -18.81
C ASN A 246 11.58 5.69 -20.24
N ALA A 247 10.82 5.31 -21.28
CA ALA A 247 11.30 5.28 -22.65
C ALA A 247 11.80 6.65 -23.12
N ALA A 248 11.07 7.73 -22.79
CA ALA A 248 11.49 9.09 -23.16
C ALA A 248 12.83 9.49 -22.52
N ALA A 249 13.04 9.15 -21.24
CA ALA A 249 14.30 9.43 -20.55
C ALA A 249 15.45 8.59 -21.12
N LEU A 250 15.21 7.32 -21.45
CA LEU A 250 16.20 6.45 -22.08
C LEU A 250 16.59 6.94 -23.49
N ILE A 251 15.62 7.34 -24.30
CA ILE A 251 15.88 7.90 -25.64
C ILE A 251 16.73 9.16 -25.50
N LEU A 252 16.37 10.07 -24.61
CA LEU A 252 17.14 11.29 -24.38
C LEU A 252 18.58 10.97 -23.91
N ALA A 253 18.75 10.03 -23.00
CA ALA A 253 20.07 9.63 -22.53
C ALA A 253 20.93 9.06 -23.68
N VAL A 254 20.36 8.24 -24.55
CA VAL A 254 21.05 7.71 -25.73
C VAL A 254 21.43 8.84 -26.70
N LEU A 255 20.51 9.76 -26.98
CA LEU A 255 20.79 10.89 -27.87
C LEU A 255 21.89 11.80 -27.33
N LEU A 256 21.90 12.07 -26.02
CA LEU A 256 22.96 12.85 -25.39
C LEU A 256 24.30 12.11 -25.41
N ALA A 257 24.32 10.80 -25.20
CA ALA A 257 25.53 9.99 -25.32
C ALA A 257 26.09 10.02 -26.73
N LEU A 258 25.23 9.89 -27.76
CA LEU A 258 25.65 9.96 -29.17
C LEU A 258 26.14 11.36 -29.60
N ALA A 259 25.62 12.42 -28.99
CA ALA A 259 26.06 13.79 -29.29
C ALA A 259 27.38 14.16 -28.57
N ALA A 260 27.84 13.37 -27.63
CA ALA A 260 29.09 13.59 -26.88
C ALA A 260 30.31 12.93 -27.54
N PHE A 261 30.11 12.15 -28.61
CA PHE A 261 31.12 11.54 -29.45
C PHE A 261 31.13 12.19 -30.84
#